data_b6babeda8bbe3369a0d5be2f517df404
#
_entry.id   b6babeda8bbe3369a0d5be2f517df404
#
_cell.length_a   1.000
_cell.length_b   1.000
_cell.length_c   1.000
_cell.angle_alpha   90.00
_cell.angle_beta   90.00
_cell.angle_gamma   90.00
#
_symmetry.space_group_name_H-M   'P 1'
#
loop_
_entity.id
_entity.type
_entity.pdbx_description
1 polymer ?
#
loop_
_entity_poly.entity_id
_entity_poly.type
_entity_poly.pdbx_seq_one_letter_code
_entity_poly.pdbx_strand_id
1 'polypeptide(L)'
;VVIDNASTDRTVSIIAERYRWIRLVRSRKNLGFGQANNIGMRMALEENYDYVFLVNQDAWIEANTVGTLVGLAEKYPDYGVLSPVHLDGKGEHLDGSFAKYVGGASAVLSKKSDIVEAAFVNAAFWFIPVPALKKVGGFSPLFFHYGEDVDYIHRMRFYGYRVGYTPLTSGCHDRKNRPITRQIQMKLDRVYYLSVVSDLNSGMAKCLWGGVLAPLKPGVLALLRGRFEEFCFYTGTGVRLLCRYPSIAEIKRFCKQGRPVFLENVHSKIKPIWS
;
A
#
# COMPACT_ATOMS: atom_id res chain seq x y z
N VAL A 1 2.29 6.92 -17.68
CA VAL A 1 3.66 6.71 -17.20
C VAL A 1 3.84 5.28 -16.74
N VAL A 2 4.93 4.62 -17.12
CA VAL A 2 5.33 3.31 -16.58
C VAL A 2 6.64 3.49 -15.82
N ILE A 3 6.66 3.02 -14.57
CA ILE A 3 7.89 3.01 -13.76
C ILE A 3 8.47 1.60 -13.80
N ASP A 4 9.57 1.42 -14.53
CA ASP A 4 10.31 0.16 -14.51
C ASP A 4 11.21 0.08 -13.26
N ASN A 5 10.91 -0.88 -12.40
CA ASN A 5 11.58 -1.06 -11.11
C ASN A 5 12.79 -2.02 -11.19
N ALA A 6 13.66 -1.79 -12.18
CA ALA A 6 14.85 -2.58 -12.51
C ALA A 6 14.53 -4.00 -13.03
N SER A 7 13.66 -4.11 -14.03
CA SER A 7 13.41 -5.37 -14.73
C SER A 7 14.67 -5.91 -15.39
N THR A 8 14.86 -7.23 -15.28
CA THR A 8 16.03 -7.95 -15.84
C THR A 8 15.69 -8.74 -17.10
N ASP A 9 14.42 -8.73 -17.50
CA ASP A 9 13.90 -9.39 -18.69
C ASP A 9 13.71 -8.40 -19.86
N ARG A 10 12.94 -8.78 -20.87
CA ARG A 10 12.66 -7.95 -22.05
C ARG A 10 11.61 -6.84 -21.83
N THR A 11 11.13 -6.62 -20.61
CA THR A 11 10.05 -5.63 -20.31
C THR A 11 10.39 -4.25 -20.88
N VAL A 12 11.58 -3.74 -20.57
CA VAL A 12 12.01 -2.40 -21.02
C VAL A 12 12.06 -2.29 -22.54
N SER A 13 12.64 -3.28 -23.24
CA SER A 13 12.74 -3.28 -24.70
C SER A 13 11.35 -3.37 -25.35
N ILE A 14 10.49 -4.23 -24.84
CA ILE A 14 9.11 -4.37 -25.34
C ILE A 14 8.34 -3.06 -25.23
N ILE A 15 8.43 -2.37 -24.07
CA ILE A 15 7.74 -1.10 -23.88
C ILE A 15 8.31 -0.03 -24.83
N ALA A 16 9.61 0.08 -24.93
CA ALA A 16 10.25 1.08 -25.79
C ALA A 16 9.96 0.86 -27.29
N GLU A 17 9.86 -0.39 -27.74
CA GLU A 17 9.59 -0.74 -29.13
C GLU A 17 8.11 -0.60 -29.51
N ARG A 18 7.20 -1.13 -28.67
CA ARG A 18 5.78 -1.29 -29.01
C ARG A 18 4.90 -0.18 -28.50
N TYR A 19 5.30 0.52 -27.43
CA TYR A 19 4.48 1.52 -26.73
C TYR A 19 5.20 2.87 -26.64
N ARG A 20 5.66 3.39 -27.77
CA ARG A 20 6.48 4.62 -27.88
C ARG A 20 5.81 5.87 -27.33
N TRP A 21 4.48 5.87 -27.17
CA TRP A 21 3.72 6.95 -26.57
C TRP A 21 3.73 6.92 -25.03
N ILE A 22 4.22 5.82 -24.43
CA ILE A 22 4.31 5.70 -22.98
C ILE A 22 5.59 6.37 -22.49
N ARG A 23 5.45 7.20 -21.48
CA ARG A 23 6.59 7.73 -20.74
C ARG A 23 7.16 6.65 -19.82
N LEU A 24 8.28 6.08 -20.21
CA LEU A 24 8.98 5.03 -19.45
C LEU A 24 10.05 5.66 -18.56
N VAL A 25 9.94 5.46 -17.24
CA VAL A 25 10.93 5.87 -16.25
C VAL A 25 11.61 4.63 -15.69
N ARG A 26 12.94 4.55 -15.79
CA ARG A 26 13.72 3.37 -15.41
C ARG A 26 14.45 3.60 -14.09
N SER A 27 14.24 2.74 -13.11
CA SER A 27 15.07 2.69 -11.92
C SER A 27 16.33 1.83 -12.17
N ARG A 28 17.46 2.24 -11.59
CA ARG A 28 18.71 1.47 -11.66
C ARG A 28 18.73 0.25 -10.71
N LYS A 29 17.82 0.19 -9.76
CA LYS A 29 17.68 -0.89 -8.76
C LYS A 29 16.24 -1.08 -8.37
N ASN A 30 15.90 -2.25 -7.87
CA ASN A 30 14.59 -2.50 -7.29
C ASN A 30 14.41 -1.66 -6.00
N LEU A 31 13.46 -0.75 -6.03
CA LEU A 31 13.13 0.18 -4.94
C LEU A 31 12.04 -0.36 -4.00
N GLY A 32 11.42 -1.49 -4.35
CA GLY A 32 10.18 -1.96 -3.76
C GLY A 32 8.96 -1.21 -4.34
N PHE A 33 7.76 -1.70 -3.99
CA PHE A 33 6.49 -1.20 -4.56
C PHE A 33 6.28 0.29 -4.26
N GLY A 34 6.32 0.66 -2.98
CA GLY A 34 5.98 2.02 -2.57
C GLY A 34 6.93 3.07 -3.14
N GLN A 35 8.24 2.81 -3.11
CA GLN A 35 9.22 3.79 -3.58
C GLN A 35 9.21 3.93 -5.10
N ALA A 36 8.90 2.87 -5.85
CA ALA A 36 8.70 2.97 -7.30
C ALA A 36 7.48 3.84 -7.62
N ASN A 37 6.34 3.63 -6.94
CA ASN A 37 5.16 4.47 -7.10
C ASN A 37 5.41 5.93 -6.69
N ASN A 38 6.24 6.19 -5.69
CA ASN A 38 6.61 7.55 -5.28
C ASN A 38 7.26 8.37 -6.41
N ILE A 39 7.92 7.72 -7.36
CA ILE A 39 8.46 8.42 -8.55
C ILE A 39 7.30 9.01 -9.37
N GLY A 40 6.30 8.20 -9.69
CA GLY A 40 5.11 8.67 -10.43
C GLY A 40 4.28 9.70 -9.65
N MET A 41 4.10 9.50 -8.35
CA MET A 41 3.40 10.46 -7.49
C MET A 41 4.12 11.81 -7.44
N ARG A 42 5.45 11.82 -7.39
CA ARG A 42 6.26 13.05 -7.44
C ARG A 42 6.07 13.77 -8.76
N MET A 43 6.15 13.05 -9.88
CA MET A 43 5.91 13.61 -11.21
C MET A 43 4.52 14.27 -11.31
N ALA A 44 3.50 13.65 -10.71
CA ALA A 44 2.17 14.21 -10.68
C ALA A 44 2.11 15.55 -9.93
N LEU A 45 2.86 15.70 -8.84
CA LEU A 45 2.99 16.97 -8.12
C LEU A 45 3.75 18.03 -8.91
N GLU A 46 4.87 17.65 -9.52
CA GLU A 46 5.75 18.55 -10.28
C GLU A 46 5.08 19.07 -11.57
N GLU A 47 4.26 18.22 -12.19
CA GLU A 47 3.57 18.53 -13.46
C GLU A 47 2.13 19.02 -13.26
N ASN A 48 1.70 19.23 -11.99
CA ASN A 48 0.40 19.80 -11.63
C ASN A 48 -0.80 18.99 -12.15
N TYR A 49 -0.74 17.66 -12.08
CA TYR A 49 -1.90 16.82 -12.31
C TYR A 49 -2.92 16.95 -11.16
N ASP A 50 -4.21 16.69 -11.45
CA ASP A 50 -5.28 16.75 -10.47
C ASP A 50 -5.41 15.43 -9.69
N TYR A 51 -5.05 14.31 -10.33
CA TYR A 51 -5.20 12.95 -9.80
C TYR A 51 -4.01 12.08 -10.11
N VAL A 52 -3.80 11.07 -9.27
CA VAL A 52 -2.90 9.94 -9.52
C VAL A 52 -3.72 8.66 -9.51
N PHE A 53 -3.60 7.85 -10.56
CA PHE A 53 -4.18 6.53 -10.58
C PHE A 53 -3.08 5.47 -10.64
N LEU A 54 -2.88 4.75 -9.52
CA LEU A 54 -1.95 3.64 -9.44
C LEU A 54 -2.64 2.40 -10.00
N VAL A 55 -1.98 1.73 -10.94
CA VAL A 55 -2.45 0.48 -11.54
C VAL A 55 -1.28 -0.50 -11.58
N ASN A 56 -1.49 -1.71 -11.08
CA ASN A 56 -0.48 -2.77 -11.13
C ASN A 56 -0.25 -3.25 -12.58
N GLN A 57 0.93 -3.78 -12.86
CA GLN A 57 1.30 -4.29 -14.20
C GLN A 57 0.53 -5.54 -14.63
N ASP A 58 -0.09 -6.25 -13.69
CA ASP A 58 -0.91 -7.45 -13.87
C ASP A 58 -2.41 -7.14 -13.73
N ALA A 59 -2.79 -5.90 -14.06
CA ALA A 59 -4.14 -5.40 -13.88
C ALA A 59 -4.61 -4.61 -15.11
N TRP A 60 -5.92 -4.61 -15.36
CA TRP A 60 -6.59 -3.79 -16.37
C TRP A 60 -7.93 -3.30 -15.86
N ILE A 61 -8.44 -2.25 -16.46
CA ILE A 61 -9.66 -1.56 -16.04
C ILE A 61 -10.66 -1.46 -17.19
N GLU A 62 -11.92 -1.25 -16.86
CA GLU A 62 -12.96 -0.93 -17.84
C GLU A 62 -12.73 0.47 -18.46
N ALA A 63 -13.25 0.68 -19.65
CA ALA A 63 -13.06 1.93 -20.39
C ALA A 63 -13.62 3.18 -19.66
N ASN A 64 -14.68 3.02 -18.89
CA ASN A 64 -15.33 4.09 -18.13
C ASN A 64 -14.69 4.34 -16.74
N THR A 65 -13.77 3.49 -16.29
CA THR A 65 -13.25 3.51 -14.89
C THR A 65 -12.68 4.86 -14.51
N VAL A 66 -11.83 5.45 -15.35
CA VAL A 66 -11.18 6.72 -15.01
C VAL A 66 -12.22 7.85 -14.91
N GLY A 67 -13.13 7.95 -15.88
CA GLY A 67 -14.18 8.97 -15.84
C GLY A 67 -15.11 8.83 -14.64
N THR A 68 -15.47 7.59 -14.29
CA THR A 68 -16.27 7.30 -13.09
C THR A 68 -15.55 7.75 -11.81
N LEU A 69 -14.25 7.42 -11.67
CA LEU A 69 -13.47 7.78 -10.48
C LEU A 69 -13.26 9.28 -10.35
N VAL A 70 -13.05 10.01 -11.48
CA VAL A 70 -12.96 11.47 -11.50
C VAL A 70 -14.28 12.08 -11.00
N GLY A 71 -15.42 11.73 -11.60
CA GLY A 71 -16.71 12.26 -11.17
C GLY A 71 -17.06 11.98 -9.71
N LEU A 72 -16.65 10.80 -9.20
CA LEU A 72 -16.82 10.48 -7.79
C LEU A 72 -15.89 11.29 -6.87
N ALA A 73 -14.64 11.51 -7.25
CA ALA A 73 -13.71 12.31 -6.49
C ALA A 73 -14.13 13.80 -6.40
N GLU A 74 -14.72 14.33 -7.47
CA GLU A 74 -15.31 15.68 -7.48
C GLU A 74 -16.55 15.78 -6.59
N LYS A 75 -17.41 14.76 -6.63
CA LYS A 75 -18.66 14.70 -5.83
C LYS A 75 -18.39 14.46 -4.34
N TYR A 76 -17.34 13.71 -4.01
CA TYR A 76 -17.00 13.27 -2.66
C TYR A 76 -15.53 13.61 -2.32
N PRO A 77 -15.17 14.88 -2.13
CA PRO A 77 -13.79 15.33 -1.95
C PRO A 77 -13.14 14.90 -0.63
N ASP A 78 -13.91 14.34 0.29
CA ASP A 78 -13.45 13.76 1.56
C ASP A 78 -12.81 12.36 1.40
N TYR A 79 -12.93 11.72 0.22
CA TYR A 79 -12.22 10.50 -0.07
C TYR A 79 -10.80 10.76 -0.59
N GLY A 80 -9.81 10.30 0.18
CA GLY A 80 -8.40 10.40 -0.22
C GLY A 80 -7.92 9.23 -1.06
N VAL A 81 -8.63 8.10 -1.03
CA VAL A 81 -8.40 6.93 -1.89
C VAL A 81 -9.75 6.38 -2.35
N LEU A 82 -9.91 6.30 -3.66
CA LEU A 82 -11.01 5.57 -4.31
C LEU A 82 -10.45 4.40 -5.11
N SER A 83 -11.23 3.33 -5.20
CA SER A 83 -10.87 2.15 -5.99
C SER A 83 -12.10 1.64 -6.73
N PRO A 84 -11.98 1.06 -7.94
CA PRO A 84 -13.05 0.23 -8.50
C PRO A 84 -13.21 -1.05 -7.69
N VAL A 85 -14.23 -1.85 -7.97
CA VAL A 85 -14.30 -3.25 -7.51
C VAL A 85 -13.16 -4.04 -8.15
N HIS A 86 -12.49 -4.87 -7.36
CA HIS A 86 -11.44 -5.75 -7.88
C HIS A 86 -12.01 -7.12 -8.23
N LEU A 87 -11.84 -7.50 -9.47
CA LEU A 87 -12.16 -8.84 -9.99
C LEU A 87 -10.87 -9.66 -10.17
N ASP A 88 -11.05 -10.96 -10.31
CA ASP A 88 -9.96 -11.88 -10.69
C ASP A 88 -9.47 -11.62 -12.13
N GLY A 89 -8.39 -12.31 -12.54
CA GLY A 89 -7.83 -12.17 -13.87
C GLY A 89 -8.75 -12.62 -15.02
N LYS A 90 -9.92 -13.19 -14.74
CA LYS A 90 -10.94 -13.51 -15.74
C LYS A 90 -12.09 -12.51 -15.76
N GLY A 91 -12.20 -11.67 -14.74
CA GLY A 91 -13.32 -10.76 -14.56
C GLY A 91 -14.62 -11.43 -14.12
N GLU A 92 -14.55 -12.67 -13.65
CA GLU A 92 -15.75 -13.49 -13.32
C GLU A 92 -16.10 -13.43 -11.84
N HIS A 93 -15.09 -13.30 -10.97
CA HIS A 93 -15.26 -13.34 -9.52
C HIS A 93 -14.50 -12.18 -8.86
N LEU A 94 -14.89 -11.85 -7.61
CA LEU A 94 -14.09 -10.91 -6.83
C LEU A 94 -12.68 -11.44 -6.60
N ASP A 95 -11.66 -10.55 -6.69
CA ASP A 95 -10.31 -10.86 -6.23
C ASP A 95 -10.36 -11.37 -4.79
N GLY A 96 -9.72 -12.49 -4.51
CA GLY A 96 -9.82 -13.17 -3.23
C GLY A 96 -9.32 -12.35 -2.03
N SER A 97 -8.40 -11.41 -2.25
CA SER A 97 -7.95 -10.49 -1.20
C SER A 97 -8.96 -9.36 -1.01
N PHE A 98 -9.45 -8.79 -2.11
CA PHE A 98 -10.47 -7.76 -2.07
C PHE A 98 -11.76 -8.26 -1.38
N ALA A 99 -12.22 -9.45 -1.72
CA ALA A 99 -13.40 -10.08 -1.09
C ALA A 99 -13.29 -10.13 0.44
N LYS A 100 -12.09 -10.42 0.99
CA LYS A 100 -11.84 -10.43 2.44
C LYS A 100 -12.01 -9.06 3.09
N TYR A 101 -11.63 -7.98 2.40
CA TYR A 101 -11.71 -6.62 2.94
C TYR A 101 -13.13 -6.04 2.89
N VAL A 102 -13.94 -6.46 1.91
CA VAL A 102 -15.26 -5.88 1.66
C VAL A 102 -16.43 -6.75 2.14
N GLY A 103 -16.15 -7.93 2.71
CA GLY A 103 -17.17 -8.83 3.24
C GLY A 103 -17.82 -9.75 2.20
N GLY A 104 -17.16 -9.95 1.05
CA GLY A 104 -17.59 -10.89 0.00
C GLY A 104 -18.53 -10.28 -1.05
N ALA A 105 -18.88 -11.09 -2.04
CA ALA A 105 -19.66 -10.63 -3.21
C ALA A 105 -21.06 -10.12 -2.85
N SER A 106 -21.75 -10.77 -1.94
CA SER A 106 -23.08 -10.35 -1.48
C SER A 106 -23.06 -8.96 -0.84
N ALA A 107 -22.01 -8.65 -0.09
CA ALA A 107 -21.84 -7.33 0.52
C ALA A 107 -21.58 -6.23 -0.52
N VAL A 108 -20.88 -6.54 -1.60
CA VAL A 108 -20.65 -5.61 -2.71
C VAL A 108 -21.93 -5.36 -3.50
N LEU A 109 -22.62 -6.43 -3.89
CA LEU A 109 -23.83 -6.37 -4.72
C LEU A 109 -25.04 -5.75 -4.00
N SER A 110 -25.11 -5.84 -2.67
CA SER A 110 -26.21 -5.26 -1.88
C SER A 110 -26.12 -3.74 -1.71
N LYS A 111 -24.98 -3.12 -2.03
CA LYS A 111 -24.77 -1.68 -1.84
C LYS A 111 -25.31 -0.89 -3.02
N LYS A 112 -26.25 0.04 -2.74
CA LYS A 112 -26.81 0.99 -3.72
C LYS A 112 -26.15 2.37 -3.68
N SER A 113 -25.04 2.51 -2.98
CA SER A 113 -24.30 3.77 -2.86
C SER A 113 -23.23 3.90 -3.95
N ASP A 114 -22.99 5.13 -4.39
CA ASP A 114 -21.92 5.44 -5.36
C ASP A 114 -20.54 4.99 -4.87
N ILE A 115 -20.29 5.14 -3.57
CA ILE A 115 -19.07 4.72 -2.89
C ILE A 115 -19.42 3.94 -1.64
N VAL A 116 -18.72 2.86 -1.42
CA VAL A 116 -18.75 2.08 -0.17
C VAL A 116 -17.46 2.36 0.59
N GLU A 117 -17.59 2.94 1.79
CA GLU A 117 -16.45 3.13 2.67
C GLU A 117 -15.89 1.78 3.11
N ALA A 118 -14.58 1.65 3.07
CA ALA A 118 -13.87 0.43 3.43
C ALA A 118 -12.76 0.70 4.44
N ALA A 119 -12.58 -0.25 5.35
CA ALA A 119 -11.45 -0.18 6.28
C ALA A 119 -10.10 -0.23 5.55
N PHE A 120 -10.05 -0.92 4.44
CA PHE A 120 -8.86 -1.09 3.63
C PHE A 120 -9.25 -1.53 2.22
N VAL A 121 -8.50 -1.07 1.23
CA VAL A 121 -8.43 -1.62 -0.13
C VAL A 121 -6.96 -1.72 -0.51
N ASN A 122 -6.54 -2.80 -1.17
CA ASN A 122 -5.16 -2.95 -1.62
C ASN A 122 -4.82 -2.02 -2.79
N ALA A 123 -3.55 -1.64 -2.90
CA ALA A 123 -3.07 -0.63 -3.84
C ALA A 123 -2.92 -1.14 -5.30
N ALA A 124 -3.75 -2.10 -5.74
CA ALA A 124 -3.75 -2.53 -7.13
C ALA A 124 -4.40 -1.48 -8.07
N PHE A 125 -5.40 -0.74 -7.54
CA PHE A 125 -6.15 0.31 -8.24
C PHE A 125 -6.45 1.46 -7.28
N TRP A 126 -5.49 2.33 -7.03
CA TRP A 126 -5.73 3.49 -6.16
C TRP A 126 -5.83 4.78 -6.96
N PHE A 127 -7.00 5.38 -6.94
CA PHE A 127 -7.25 6.71 -7.44
C PHE A 127 -7.16 7.71 -6.29
N ILE A 128 -6.19 8.62 -6.38
CA ILE A 128 -5.79 9.53 -5.30
C ILE A 128 -5.89 10.96 -5.79
N PRO A 129 -6.77 11.80 -5.22
CA PRO A 129 -6.77 13.24 -5.49
C PRO A 129 -5.46 13.88 -5.04
N VAL A 130 -4.89 14.73 -5.88
CA VAL A 130 -3.61 15.41 -5.57
C VAL A 130 -3.68 16.29 -4.32
N PRO A 131 -4.79 16.95 -3.96
CA PRO A 131 -4.91 17.61 -2.66
C PRO A 131 -4.66 16.67 -1.47
N ALA A 132 -5.16 15.43 -1.51
CA ALA A 132 -4.88 14.42 -0.49
C ALA A 132 -3.40 13.99 -0.52
N LEU A 133 -2.85 13.77 -1.73
CA LEU A 133 -1.43 13.44 -1.92
C LEU A 133 -0.50 14.53 -1.37
N LYS A 134 -0.79 15.81 -1.60
CA LYS A 134 -0.03 16.94 -1.06
C LYS A 134 -0.01 16.95 0.47
N LYS A 135 -1.09 16.53 1.11
CA LYS A 135 -1.23 16.54 2.56
C LYS A 135 -0.62 15.30 3.24
N VAL A 136 -0.79 14.14 2.62
CA VAL A 136 -0.39 12.82 3.19
C VAL A 136 1.01 12.41 2.75
N GLY A 137 1.42 12.81 1.55
CA GLY A 137 2.69 12.44 0.94
C GLY A 137 2.64 11.09 0.20
N GLY A 138 3.81 10.53 -0.06
CA GLY A 138 3.99 9.24 -0.73
C GLY A 138 4.02 8.05 0.21
N PHE A 139 4.35 6.88 -0.31
CA PHE A 139 4.55 5.66 0.48
C PHE A 139 5.79 5.77 1.38
N SER A 140 5.65 5.26 2.60
CA SER A 140 6.74 5.28 3.59
C SER A 140 7.89 4.36 3.20
N PRO A 141 9.15 4.83 3.25
CA PRO A 141 10.33 4.01 3.00
C PRO A 141 10.63 2.99 4.10
N LEU A 142 9.90 2.99 5.21
CA LEU A 142 9.99 1.94 6.23
C LEU A 142 9.67 0.55 5.67
N PHE A 143 8.81 0.49 4.66
CA PHE A 143 8.34 -0.73 4.01
C PHE A 143 9.04 -0.90 2.66
N PHE A 144 9.64 -2.07 2.44
CA PHE A 144 10.20 -2.42 1.14
C PHE A 144 9.14 -3.08 0.25
N HIS A 145 8.41 -4.03 0.81
CA HIS A 145 7.35 -4.77 0.15
C HIS A 145 6.35 -5.30 1.17
N TYR A 146 5.08 -5.09 0.94
CA TYR A 146 3.94 -5.29 1.84
C TYR A 146 3.90 -4.30 3.01
N GLY A 147 2.69 -3.87 3.37
CA GLY A 147 2.37 -3.00 4.48
C GLY A 147 2.50 -1.51 4.20
N GLU A 148 3.13 -1.13 3.08
CA GLU A 148 3.20 0.25 2.60
C GLU A 148 1.81 0.84 2.31
N ASP A 149 0.90 0.01 1.82
CA ASP A 149 -0.50 0.36 1.55
C ASP A 149 -1.29 0.53 2.86
N VAL A 150 -1.09 -0.36 3.83
CA VAL A 150 -1.70 -0.24 5.16
C VAL A 150 -1.24 1.05 5.86
N ASP A 151 0.08 1.33 5.86
CA ASP A 151 0.65 2.57 6.42
C ASP A 151 0.07 3.81 5.72
N TYR A 152 -0.07 3.77 4.40
CA TYR A 152 -0.63 4.88 3.62
C TYR A 152 -2.09 5.17 4.02
N ILE A 153 -2.92 4.14 4.15
CA ILE A 153 -4.31 4.26 4.60
C ILE A 153 -4.39 4.76 6.05
N HIS A 154 -3.51 4.32 6.95
CA HIS A 154 -3.44 4.87 8.30
C HIS A 154 -3.15 6.38 8.29
N ARG A 155 -2.26 6.84 7.41
CA ARG A 155 -1.95 8.28 7.25
C ARG A 155 -3.11 9.05 6.62
N MET A 156 -3.80 8.49 5.62
CA MET A 156 -5.03 9.07 5.06
C MET A 156 -6.05 9.35 6.15
N ARG A 157 -6.32 8.36 7.00
CA ARG A 157 -7.28 8.50 8.12
C ARG A 157 -6.83 9.49 9.18
N PHE A 158 -5.54 9.53 9.49
CA PHE A 158 -4.99 10.52 10.41
C PHE A 158 -5.29 11.95 9.96
N TYR A 159 -5.33 12.18 8.65
CA TYR A 159 -5.68 13.46 8.07
C TYR A 159 -7.19 13.66 7.81
N GLY A 160 -8.03 12.74 8.27
CA GLY A 160 -9.47 12.81 8.15
C GLY A 160 -10.03 12.39 6.80
N TYR A 161 -9.19 11.85 5.91
CA TYR A 161 -9.67 11.31 4.64
C TYR A 161 -10.31 9.94 4.81
N ARG A 162 -11.39 9.73 4.07
CA ARG A 162 -12.05 8.44 3.90
C ARG A 162 -11.38 7.63 2.81
N VAL A 163 -11.58 6.32 2.87
CA VAL A 163 -11.09 5.35 1.88
C VAL A 163 -12.27 4.49 1.47
N GLY A 164 -12.42 4.22 0.19
CA GLY A 164 -13.54 3.43 -0.28
C GLY A 164 -13.36 2.84 -1.67
N TYR A 165 -14.35 2.07 -2.06
CA TYR A 165 -14.46 1.56 -3.42
C TYR A 165 -15.81 1.89 -4.01
N THR A 166 -15.89 1.93 -5.34
CA THR A 166 -17.14 2.15 -6.05
C THR A 166 -17.61 0.86 -6.74
N PRO A 167 -18.90 0.48 -6.58
CA PRO A 167 -19.48 -0.62 -7.34
C PRO A 167 -19.84 -0.24 -8.80
N LEU A 168 -19.66 1.01 -9.21
CA LEU A 168 -20.07 1.50 -10.54
C LEU A 168 -19.09 1.12 -11.67
N THR A 169 -17.90 0.62 -11.31
CA THR A 169 -16.88 0.16 -12.27
C THR A 169 -16.00 -0.89 -11.63
N SER A 170 -15.31 -1.68 -12.43
CA SER A 170 -14.42 -2.72 -11.98
C SER A 170 -13.04 -2.66 -12.62
N GLY A 171 -12.08 -3.33 -12.00
CA GLY A 171 -10.78 -3.63 -12.56
C GLY A 171 -10.41 -5.08 -12.31
N CYS A 172 -9.80 -5.73 -13.28
CA CYS A 172 -9.36 -7.12 -13.17
C CYS A 172 -7.90 -7.17 -12.75
N HIS A 173 -7.58 -8.03 -11.79
CA HIS A 173 -6.24 -8.21 -11.25
C HIS A 173 -5.83 -9.68 -11.41
N ASP A 174 -4.92 -9.98 -12.34
CA ASP A 174 -4.44 -11.34 -12.62
C ASP A 174 -3.40 -11.79 -11.59
N ARG A 175 -3.84 -11.83 -10.35
CA ARG A 175 -3.00 -12.27 -9.24
C ARG A 175 -2.89 -13.79 -9.22
N LYS A 176 -1.68 -14.31 -9.37
CA LYS A 176 -1.41 -15.74 -9.13
C LYS A 176 -1.61 -16.06 -7.65
N ASN A 177 -2.63 -16.86 -7.33
CA ASN A 177 -2.84 -17.37 -5.99
C ASN A 177 -1.67 -18.29 -5.60
N ARG A 178 -0.73 -17.78 -4.82
CA ARG A 178 0.36 -18.58 -4.25
C ARG A 178 -0.05 -19.04 -2.85
N PRO A 179 0.15 -20.30 -2.50
CA PRO A 179 -0.11 -20.78 -1.15
C PRO A 179 0.78 -20.02 -0.17
N ILE A 180 0.18 -19.56 0.92
CA ILE A 180 0.91 -18.86 1.98
C ILE A 180 1.69 -19.93 2.78
N THR A 181 2.98 -20.01 2.52
CA THR A 181 3.87 -20.84 3.33
C THR A 181 4.09 -20.22 4.70
N ARG A 182 4.55 -21.02 5.65
CA ARG A 182 4.84 -20.54 7.01
C ARG A 182 5.88 -19.40 7.02
N GLN A 183 6.90 -19.48 6.20
CA GLN A 183 7.90 -18.42 6.08
C GLN A 183 7.30 -17.11 5.52
N ILE A 184 6.37 -17.22 4.54
CA ILE A 184 5.64 -16.06 4.04
C ILE A 184 4.78 -15.47 5.15
N GLN A 185 4.05 -16.32 5.93
CA GLN A 185 3.24 -15.84 7.04
C GLN A 185 4.08 -15.08 8.08
N MET A 186 5.22 -15.63 8.50
CA MET A 186 6.13 -14.95 9.41
C MET A 186 6.58 -13.56 8.90
N LYS A 187 6.87 -13.46 7.60
CA LYS A 187 7.20 -12.16 6.98
C LYS A 187 6.02 -11.18 7.01
N LEU A 188 4.81 -11.65 6.74
CA LEU A 188 3.59 -10.83 6.83
C LEU A 188 3.31 -10.38 8.26
N ASP A 189 3.48 -11.26 9.24
CA ASP A 189 3.34 -10.92 10.67
C ASP A 189 4.33 -9.82 11.08
N ARG A 190 5.57 -9.91 10.63
CA ARG A 190 6.60 -8.88 10.87
C ARG A 190 6.20 -7.53 10.30
N VAL A 191 5.65 -7.52 9.09
CA VAL A 191 5.14 -6.30 8.44
C VAL A 191 3.94 -5.75 9.21
N TYR A 192 3.03 -6.62 9.67
CA TYR A 192 1.90 -6.22 10.51
C TYR A 192 2.37 -5.51 11.79
N TYR A 193 3.34 -6.07 12.53
CA TYR A 193 3.86 -5.42 13.74
C TYR A 193 4.49 -4.05 13.43
N LEU A 194 5.21 -3.92 12.31
CA LEU A 194 5.72 -2.62 11.88
C LEU A 194 4.58 -1.64 11.59
N SER A 195 3.52 -2.06 10.90
CA SER A 195 2.38 -1.19 10.60
C SER A 195 1.67 -0.70 11.85
N VAL A 196 1.63 -1.51 12.92
CA VAL A 196 1.10 -1.09 14.23
C VAL A 196 1.98 -0.02 14.89
N VAL A 197 3.31 -0.20 14.83
CA VAL A 197 4.26 0.76 15.43
C VAL A 197 4.30 2.08 14.65
N SER A 198 4.20 2.03 13.31
CA SER A 198 4.22 3.22 12.45
C SER A 198 2.89 3.97 12.39
N ASP A 199 1.79 3.36 12.80
CA ASP A 199 0.45 3.96 12.73
C ASP A 199 0.36 5.28 13.48
N LEU A 200 0.04 6.37 12.75
CA LEU A 200 -0.11 7.72 13.32
C LEU A 200 -1.27 7.84 14.30
N ASN A 201 -2.30 7.01 14.14
CA ASN A 201 -3.49 6.99 14.98
C ASN A 201 -3.28 6.22 16.29
N SER A 202 -2.13 5.55 16.43
CA SER A 202 -1.81 4.73 17.59
C SER A 202 -0.98 5.51 18.60
N GLY A 203 -1.44 5.56 19.85
CA GLY A 203 -0.68 6.05 20.99
C GLY A 203 0.51 5.13 21.34
N MET A 204 1.42 5.64 22.20
CA MET A 204 2.64 4.93 22.59
C MET A 204 2.35 3.55 23.21
N ALA A 205 1.32 3.42 24.07
CA ALA A 205 0.94 2.15 24.67
C ALA A 205 0.58 1.11 23.60
N LYS A 206 -0.26 1.46 22.61
CA LYS A 206 -0.62 0.54 21.52
C LYS A 206 0.60 0.16 20.67
N CYS A 207 1.50 1.11 20.38
CA CYS A 207 2.75 0.82 19.67
C CYS A 207 3.61 -0.18 20.45
N LEU A 208 3.79 0.01 21.76
CA LEU A 208 4.60 -0.86 22.61
C LEU A 208 3.98 -2.26 22.74
N TRP A 209 2.73 -2.34 23.18
CA TRP A 209 2.07 -3.63 23.46
C TRP A 209 1.68 -4.38 22.18
N GLY A 210 1.10 -3.69 21.20
CA GLY A 210 0.60 -4.29 19.96
C GLY A 210 1.66 -4.49 18.88
N GLY A 211 2.75 -3.74 18.93
CA GLY A 211 3.80 -3.80 17.90
C GLY A 211 5.11 -4.40 18.41
N VAL A 212 5.65 -3.89 19.52
CA VAL A 212 6.98 -4.29 20.00
C VAL A 212 6.92 -5.58 20.83
N LEU A 213 5.99 -5.68 21.76
CA LEU A 213 5.86 -6.84 22.69
C LEU A 213 4.98 -7.96 22.12
N ALA A 214 4.01 -7.66 21.28
CA ALA A 214 3.11 -8.67 20.69
C ALA A 214 3.84 -9.81 19.96
N PRO A 215 4.95 -9.61 19.26
CA PRO A 215 5.74 -10.69 18.66
C PRO A 215 6.25 -11.74 19.67
N LEU A 216 6.43 -11.37 20.94
CA LEU A 216 6.91 -12.31 21.97
C LEU A 216 5.95 -13.47 22.19
N LYS A 217 4.63 -13.23 22.07
CA LYS A 217 3.62 -14.28 22.26
C LYS A 217 3.78 -15.45 21.26
N PRO A 218 3.75 -15.25 19.93
CA PRO A 218 4.02 -16.32 18.99
C PRO A 218 5.44 -16.89 19.12
N GLY A 219 6.43 -16.08 19.52
CA GLY A 219 7.78 -16.54 19.82
C GLY A 219 7.81 -17.60 20.93
N VAL A 220 7.24 -17.28 22.10
CA VAL A 220 7.15 -18.23 23.23
C VAL A 220 6.37 -19.49 22.85
N LEU A 221 5.23 -19.35 22.15
CA LEU A 221 4.47 -20.51 21.66
C LEU A 221 5.27 -21.37 20.68
N ALA A 222 6.11 -20.77 19.85
CA ALA A 222 7.00 -21.48 18.94
C ALA A 222 8.06 -22.27 19.74
N LEU A 223 8.68 -21.65 20.76
CA LEU A 223 9.65 -22.31 21.63
C LEU A 223 9.05 -23.52 22.34
N LEU A 224 7.86 -23.39 22.93
CA LEU A 224 7.15 -24.48 23.58
C LEU A 224 6.82 -25.65 22.64
N ARG A 225 6.79 -25.41 21.33
CA ARG A 225 6.56 -26.40 20.26
C ARG A 225 7.86 -26.90 19.62
N GLY A 226 9.02 -26.60 20.21
CA GLY A 226 10.34 -26.97 19.67
C GLY A 226 10.75 -26.26 18.37
N ARG A 227 10.11 -25.12 18.04
CA ARG A 227 10.34 -24.38 16.79
C ARG A 227 11.27 -23.20 17.02
N PHE A 228 12.54 -23.50 17.24
CA PHE A 228 13.53 -22.50 17.65
C PHE A 228 13.76 -21.38 16.62
N GLU A 229 13.74 -21.69 15.33
CA GLU A 229 13.83 -20.66 14.28
C GLU A 229 12.75 -19.58 14.40
N GLU A 230 11.50 -20.00 14.65
CA GLU A 230 10.38 -19.06 14.78
C GLU A 230 10.47 -18.25 16.07
N PHE A 231 10.90 -18.88 17.16
CA PHE A 231 11.20 -18.17 18.40
C PHE A 231 12.21 -17.05 18.14
N CYS A 232 13.34 -17.35 17.50
CA CYS A 232 14.36 -16.36 17.15
C CYS A 232 13.81 -15.28 16.21
N PHE A 233 12.98 -15.64 15.25
CA PHE A 233 12.39 -14.71 14.32
C PHE A 233 11.46 -13.69 15.01
N TYR A 234 10.53 -14.18 15.85
CA TYR A 234 9.56 -13.30 16.51
C TYR A 234 10.19 -12.45 17.60
N THR A 235 11.07 -13.03 18.42
CA THR A 235 11.81 -12.27 19.45
C THR A 235 12.73 -11.24 18.81
N GLY A 236 13.46 -11.63 17.76
CA GLY A 236 14.28 -10.70 16.98
C GLY A 236 13.48 -9.59 16.31
N THR A 237 12.24 -9.87 15.91
CA THR A 237 11.31 -8.85 15.38
C THR A 237 10.99 -7.81 16.44
N GLY A 238 10.60 -8.22 17.65
CA GLY A 238 10.32 -7.30 18.76
C GLY A 238 11.53 -6.45 19.14
N VAL A 239 12.69 -7.08 19.29
CA VAL A 239 13.95 -6.39 19.61
C VAL A 239 14.30 -5.37 18.52
N ARG A 240 14.23 -5.74 17.25
CA ARG A 240 14.53 -4.82 16.13
C ARG A 240 13.56 -3.64 16.11
N LEU A 241 12.27 -3.84 16.32
CA LEU A 241 11.29 -2.76 16.40
C LEU A 241 11.58 -1.81 17.57
N LEU A 242 11.97 -2.34 18.72
CA LEU A 242 12.39 -1.54 19.87
C LEU A 242 13.63 -0.69 19.54
N CYS A 243 14.68 -1.30 19.01
CA CYS A 243 15.91 -0.59 18.63
C CYS A 243 15.68 0.47 17.53
N ARG A 244 14.74 0.22 16.63
CA ARG A 244 14.41 1.15 15.53
C ARG A 244 13.31 2.15 15.90
N TYR A 245 12.71 2.05 17.07
CA TYR A 245 11.63 2.92 17.51
C TYR A 245 11.95 4.42 17.42
N PRO A 246 13.16 4.91 17.81
CA PRO A 246 13.50 6.33 17.65
C PRO A 246 13.37 6.81 16.20
N SER A 247 13.89 6.02 15.24
CA SER A 247 13.77 6.35 13.81
C SER A 247 12.33 6.31 13.32
N ILE A 248 11.52 5.35 13.78
CA ILE A 248 10.10 5.26 13.45
C ILE A 248 9.34 6.47 14.04
N ALA A 249 9.64 6.85 15.27
CA ALA A 249 9.03 8.01 15.93
C ALA A 249 9.36 9.33 15.21
N GLU A 250 10.58 9.47 14.70
CA GLU A 250 10.97 10.61 13.87
C GLU A 250 10.14 10.66 12.58
N ILE A 251 10.02 9.53 11.88
CA ILE A 251 9.17 9.42 10.67
C ILE A 251 7.73 9.76 10.98
N LYS A 252 7.16 9.24 12.07
CA LYS A 252 5.80 9.62 12.53
C LYS A 252 5.68 11.12 12.74
N ARG A 253 6.70 11.77 13.29
CA ARG A 253 6.72 13.23 13.46
C ARG A 253 6.71 13.96 12.11
N PHE A 254 7.51 13.51 11.15
CA PHE A 254 7.48 14.05 9.79
C PHE A 254 6.12 13.87 9.12
N CYS A 255 5.55 12.68 9.21
CA CYS A 255 4.24 12.40 8.65
C CYS A 255 3.10 13.24 9.24
N LYS A 256 3.26 13.81 10.44
CA LYS A 256 2.26 14.70 11.06
C LYS A 256 2.32 16.16 10.60
N GLN A 257 3.23 16.52 9.70
CA GLN A 257 3.42 17.92 9.27
C GLN A 257 2.46 18.38 8.17
N GLY A 258 1.66 17.47 7.58
CA GLY A 258 0.68 17.80 6.55
C GLY A 258 1.29 18.32 5.25
N ARG A 259 2.42 17.75 4.84
CA ARG A 259 3.16 18.08 3.61
C ARG A 259 3.45 16.79 2.80
N PRO A 260 3.86 16.90 1.52
CA PRO A 260 4.11 15.74 0.67
C PRO A 260 5.39 14.99 1.05
N VAL A 261 5.46 14.50 2.31
CA VAL A 261 6.57 13.69 2.83
C VAL A 261 6.83 12.48 1.91
N PHE A 262 8.10 12.09 1.80
CA PHE A 262 8.62 11.01 0.94
C PHE A 262 8.55 11.29 -0.56
N LEU A 263 7.95 12.38 -0.99
CA LEU A 263 7.95 12.85 -2.38
C LEU A 263 8.97 13.97 -2.61
N GLU A 264 9.40 14.67 -1.55
CA GLU A 264 10.49 15.62 -1.58
C GLU A 264 11.85 14.91 -1.47
N ASN A 265 12.90 15.47 -2.04
CA ASN A 265 14.24 14.87 -2.08
C ASN A 265 14.94 14.75 -0.69
N VAL A 266 14.31 15.21 0.37
CA VAL A 266 14.89 15.35 1.71
C VAL A 266 15.08 14.01 2.45
N HIS A 267 14.40 12.93 2.04
CA HIS A 267 14.35 11.69 2.84
C HIS A 267 15.14 10.49 2.27
N SER A 268 16.13 10.72 1.42
CA SER A 268 16.96 9.66 0.80
C SER A 268 17.76 8.80 1.81
N LYS A 269 17.83 9.19 3.08
CA LYS A 269 18.58 8.49 4.14
C LYS A 269 17.78 7.44 4.91
N ILE A 270 16.44 7.42 4.77
CA ILE A 270 15.60 6.46 5.47
C ILE A 270 15.67 5.11 4.73
N LYS A 271 16.09 4.08 5.45
CA LYS A 271 16.14 2.71 4.91
C LYS A 271 15.00 1.87 5.46
N PRO A 272 14.52 0.87 4.70
CA PRO A 272 13.57 -0.10 5.21
C PRO A 272 14.05 -0.73 6.53
N ILE A 273 13.11 -1.10 7.39
CA ILE A 273 13.43 -1.76 8.67
C ILE A 273 14.03 -3.15 8.41
N TRP A 274 13.56 -3.80 7.36
CA TRP A 274 14.02 -5.10 6.89
C TRP A 274 14.33 -5.02 5.39
N SER A 275 15.57 -4.85 5.09
CA SER A 275 16.16 -4.94 3.74
C SER A 275 17.16 -6.08 3.71
#